data_ff002c9082f3d4f775242eedb76d1126
#
_entry.id   ff002c9082f3d4f775242eedb76d1126
#
_cell.length_a   1.000
_cell.length_b   1.000
_cell.length_c   1.000
_cell.angle_alpha   90.00
_cell.angle_beta   90.00
_cell.angle_gamma   90.00
#
_symmetry.space_group_name_H-M   'P 1'
#
loop_
_entity.id
_entity.type
_entity.pdbx_description
1 polymer ?
#
loop_
_entity_poly.entity_id
_entity_poly.type
_entity_poly.pdbx_seq_one_letter_code
_entity_poly.pdbx_strand_id
1 'polypeptide(L)'
;NEFEVNFRRMVEEYCHNYIKIEDKLYITHGGMHQDFWAAESSGQLTRRMTDDMMFGQANYKKTFEHNGQTYPARTYEWRHSVPKGITLMVGHDPAPLSEEPDFDNFQAEPLDFTNEKGGRVIWLDCGAGKGGKLFGAVVNSSTEVEEIVEF
;
A
#
# COMPACT_ATOMS: atom_id res chain seq x y z
N ASN A 1 30.92 5.52 9.24
CA ASN A 1 31.06 5.46 10.69
C ASN A 1 30.20 4.31 11.24
N GLU A 2 30.33 3.99 12.53
CA GLU A 2 29.61 2.88 13.16
C GLU A 2 28.08 3.03 13.09
N PHE A 3 27.57 4.24 13.24
CA PHE A 3 26.14 4.54 13.07
C PHE A 3 25.67 4.19 11.65
N GLU A 4 26.42 4.59 10.64
CA GLU A 4 26.06 4.36 9.23
C GLU A 4 26.04 2.85 8.89
N VAL A 5 27.01 2.10 9.40
CA VAL A 5 27.06 0.64 9.25
C VAL A 5 25.88 -0.05 9.94
N ASN A 6 25.58 0.35 11.18
CA ASN A 6 24.49 -0.21 11.95
C ASN A 6 23.12 0.16 11.35
N PHE A 7 22.95 1.40 10.87
CA PHE A 7 21.74 1.84 10.19
C PHE A 7 21.51 1.05 8.89
N ARG A 8 22.55 0.90 8.06
CA ARG A 8 22.47 0.12 6.82
C ARG A 8 22.07 -1.33 7.11
N ARG A 9 22.72 -1.97 8.09
CA ARG A 9 22.39 -3.33 8.50
C ARG A 9 20.95 -3.45 8.99
N MET A 10 20.47 -2.50 9.79
CA MET A 10 19.09 -2.47 10.25
C MET A 10 18.10 -2.39 9.07
N VAL A 11 18.37 -1.53 8.08
CA VAL A 11 17.51 -1.42 6.89
C VAL A 11 17.54 -2.73 6.08
N GLU A 12 18.69 -3.32 5.86
CA GLU A 12 18.83 -4.55 5.07
C GLU A 12 18.21 -5.77 5.76
N GLU A 13 18.29 -5.86 7.10
CA GLU A 13 17.79 -7.00 7.86
C GLU A 13 16.30 -6.91 8.23
N TYR A 14 15.77 -5.69 8.46
CA TYR A 14 14.44 -5.50 9.06
C TYR A 14 13.46 -4.68 8.19
N CYS A 15 13.92 -3.96 7.17
CA CYS A 15 13.04 -3.23 6.28
C CYS A 15 12.71 -4.07 5.04
N HIS A 16 11.45 -4.45 4.92
CA HIS A 16 10.96 -5.23 3.80
C HIS A 16 10.00 -4.39 2.94
N ASN A 17 9.99 -4.62 1.63
CA ASN A 17 9.08 -3.95 0.71
C ASN A 17 7.62 -4.38 0.94
N TYR A 18 7.42 -5.56 1.48
CA TYR A 18 6.11 -6.09 1.89
C TYR A 18 6.28 -7.12 3.00
N ILE A 19 5.22 -7.31 3.76
CA ILE A 19 5.08 -8.41 4.71
C ILE A 19 4.08 -9.40 4.13
N LYS A 20 4.39 -10.69 4.22
CA LYS A 20 3.54 -11.79 3.76
C LYS A 20 3.29 -12.74 4.92
N ILE A 21 2.02 -13.02 5.19
CA ILE A 21 1.60 -13.92 6.25
C ILE A 21 0.75 -15.03 5.64
N GLU A 22 1.22 -16.28 5.73
CA GLU A 22 0.52 -17.51 5.29
C GLU A 22 -0.02 -17.48 3.85
N ASP A 23 0.67 -16.82 2.93
CA ASP A 23 0.22 -16.68 1.53
C ASP A 23 -1.21 -16.09 1.35
N LYS A 24 -1.78 -15.49 2.39
CA LYS A 24 -3.15 -14.95 2.40
C LYS A 24 -3.22 -13.46 2.68
N LEU A 25 -2.31 -12.95 3.51
CA LEU A 25 -2.28 -11.54 3.89
C LEU A 25 -0.97 -10.92 3.46
N TYR A 26 -1.07 -9.86 2.68
CA TYR A 26 0.05 -9.04 2.25
C TYR A 26 -0.12 -7.63 2.78
N ILE A 27 0.98 -7.02 3.23
CA ILE A 27 1.00 -5.65 3.75
C ILE A 27 2.11 -4.91 3.04
N THR A 28 1.78 -3.76 2.43
CA THR A 28 2.72 -2.87 1.77
C THR A 28 2.50 -1.43 2.23
N HIS A 29 3.47 -0.55 1.99
CA HIS A 29 3.32 0.84 2.38
C HIS A 29 2.38 1.60 1.44
N GLY A 30 2.63 1.60 0.13
CA GLY A 30 1.97 2.52 -0.81
C GLY A 30 1.05 1.88 -1.84
N GLY A 31 1.17 0.60 -2.09
CA GLY A 31 0.37 -0.08 -3.12
C GLY A 31 0.99 -1.36 -3.63
N MET A 32 0.67 -1.71 -4.87
CA MET A 32 1.18 -2.91 -5.53
C MET A 32 1.39 -2.66 -7.03
N HIS A 33 2.20 -3.48 -7.68
CA HIS A 33 2.27 -3.55 -9.14
C HIS A 33 1.33 -4.64 -9.65
N GLN A 34 0.67 -4.41 -10.78
CA GLN A 34 -0.30 -5.39 -11.34
C GLN A 34 0.31 -6.77 -11.63
N ASP A 35 1.60 -6.83 -12.00
CA ASP A 35 2.31 -8.07 -12.33
C ASP A 35 3.00 -8.71 -11.11
N PHE A 36 2.79 -8.17 -9.92
CA PHE A 36 3.45 -8.62 -8.68
C PHE A 36 3.25 -10.12 -8.42
N TRP A 37 2.02 -10.60 -8.55
CA TRP A 37 1.65 -11.98 -8.19
C TRP A 37 2.39 -13.03 -9.02
N ALA A 38 2.60 -12.77 -10.30
CA ALA A 38 3.39 -13.64 -11.18
C ALA A 38 4.89 -13.56 -10.85
N ALA A 39 5.38 -12.35 -10.60
CA ALA A 39 6.79 -12.11 -10.27
C ALA A 39 7.16 -12.68 -8.89
N GLU A 40 6.29 -12.55 -7.90
CA GLU A 40 6.48 -13.08 -6.55
C GLU A 40 6.62 -14.60 -6.57
N SER A 41 5.71 -15.29 -7.28
CA SER A 41 5.73 -16.74 -7.43
C SER A 41 6.99 -17.26 -8.12
N SER A 42 7.62 -16.46 -8.98
CA SER A 42 8.88 -16.80 -9.67
C SER A 42 10.13 -16.28 -8.97
N GLY A 43 10.00 -15.50 -7.90
CA GLY A 43 11.11 -14.84 -7.20
C GLY A 43 11.76 -13.71 -8.02
N GLN A 44 11.08 -13.16 -9.01
CA GLN A 44 11.62 -12.16 -9.95
C GLN A 44 11.04 -10.75 -9.75
N LEU A 45 11.05 -10.26 -8.52
CA LEU A 45 10.64 -8.89 -8.23
C LEU A 45 11.59 -7.87 -8.88
N THR A 46 11.02 -6.90 -9.58
CA THR A 46 11.78 -5.81 -10.19
C THR A 46 11.82 -4.59 -9.28
N ARG A 47 12.81 -3.70 -9.48
CA ARG A 47 12.89 -2.43 -8.75
C ARG A 47 11.60 -1.62 -8.88
N ARG A 48 10.98 -1.58 -10.06
CA ARG A 48 9.72 -0.88 -10.28
C ARG A 48 8.60 -1.41 -9.39
N MET A 49 8.51 -2.73 -9.23
CA MET A 49 7.52 -3.34 -8.34
C MET A 49 7.75 -2.92 -6.88
N THR A 50 9.00 -2.88 -6.44
CA THR A 50 9.32 -2.42 -5.08
C THR A 50 9.06 -0.93 -4.88
N ASP A 51 9.33 -0.09 -5.89
CA ASP A 51 8.98 1.33 -5.86
C ASP A 51 7.46 1.53 -5.79
N ASP A 52 6.67 0.76 -6.55
CA ASP A 52 5.19 0.81 -6.50
C ASP A 52 4.64 0.37 -5.12
N MET A 53 5.29 -0.59 -4.43
CA MET A 53 4.92 -0.98 -3.07
C MET A 53 5.20 0.10 -2.04
N MET A 54 6.24 0.90 -2.25
CA MET A 54 6.62 1.97 -1.32
C MET A 54 5.84 3.26 -1.56
N PHE A 55 5.65 3.65 -2.81
CA PHE A 55 5.17 4.98 -3.17
C PHE A 55 3.81 4.98 -3.86
N GLY A 56 3.24 3.80 -4.12
CA GLY A 56 2.06 3.65 -4.97
C GLY A 56 2.40 3.74 -6.46
N GLN A 57 1.58 3.13 -7.29
CA GLN A 57 1.78 3.10 -8.73
C GLN A 57 1.45 4.45 -9.38
N ALA A 58 2.41 5.02 -10.12
CA ALA A 58 2.26 6.29 -10.79
C ALA A 58 1.68 6.15 -12.21
N ASN A 59 0.75 7.04 -12.56
CA ASN A 59 0.25 7.22 -13.92
C ASN A 59 0.92 8.44 -14.57
N TYR A 60 2.02 8.24 -15.25
CA TYR A 60 2.79 9.31 -15.89
C TYR A 60 2.07 10.02 -17.07
N LYS A 61 0.89 9.54 -17.47
CA LYS A 61 0.05 10.19 -18.50
C LYS A 61 -0.87 11.24 -17.91
N LYS A 62 -1.07 11.22 -16.59
CA LYS A 62 -1.83 12.23 -15.87
C LYS A 62 -0.94 12.87 -14.82
N THR A 63 -0.91 14.19 -14.78
CA THR A 63 -0.15 14.95 -13.78
C THR A 63 -1.05 15.98 -13.11
N PHE A 64 -0.70 16.41 -11.92
CA PHE A 64 -1.33 17.50 -11.19
C PHE A 64 -0.26 18.42 -10.61
N GLU A 65 -0.64 19.67 -10.37
CA GLU A 65 0.21 20.70 -9.79
C GLU A 65 -0.08 20.84 -8.29
N HIS A 66 0.96 20.83 -7.47
CA HIS A 66 0.84 21.12 -6.04
C HIS A 66 2.07 21.90 -5.57
N ASN A 67 1.84 23.05 -4.92
CA ASN A 67 2.90 23.97 -4.42
C ASN A 67 3.95 24.32 -5.49
N GLY A 68 3.52 24.53 -6.74
CA GLY A 68 4.38 24.88 -7.87
C GLY A 68 5.25 23.74 -8.39
N GLN A 69 4.96 22.52 -8.00
CA GLN A 69 5.62 21.30 -8.52
C GLN A 69 4.60 20.40 -9.20
N THR A 70 5.04 19.76 -10.28
CA THR A 70 4.23 18.80 -11.04
C THR A 70 4.49 17.38 -10.55
N TYR A 71 3.44 16.66 -10.21
CA TYR A 71 3.49 15.27 -9.76
C TYR A 71 2.69 14.36 -10.69
N PRO A 72 3.11 13.10 -10.89
CA PRO A 72 2.28 12.12 -11.57
C PRO A 72 1.07 11.76 -10.71
N ALA A 73 -0.09 11.61 -11.32
CA ALA A 73 -1.25 11.05 -10.64
C ALA A 73 -1.01 9.59 -10.28
N ARG A 74 -1.73 9.09 -9.29
CA ARG A 74 -1.70 7.66 -8.93
C ARG A 74 -2.65 6.86 -9.78
N THR A 75 -2.39 5.57 -9.90
CA THR A 75 -3.33 4.60 -10.45
C THR A 75 -3.55 3.47 -9.46
N TYR A 76 -4.76 2.96 -9.44
CA TYR A 76 -5.21 1.91 -8.52
C TYR A 76 -5.69 0.67 -9.27
N GLU A 77 -5.39 0.58 -10.58
CA GLU A 77 -5.80 -0.56 -11.41
C GLU A 77 -5.25 -1.90 -10.90
N TRP A 78 -4.11 -1.87 -10.22
CA TRP A 78 -3.52 -3.03 -9.57
C TRP A 78 -4.46 -3.72 -8.57
N ARG A 79 -5.44 -3.01 -7.98
CA ARG A 79 -6.42 -3.60 -7.06
C ARG A 79 -7.22 -4.74 -7.68
N HIS A 80 -7.44 -4.70 -8.99
CA HIS A 80 -8.12 -5.75 -9.75
C HIS A 80 -7.24 -6.98 -10.01
N SER A 81 -5.93 -6.89 -9.76
CA SER A 81 -4.99 -8.01 -9.92
C SER A 81 -4.87 -8.89 -8.67
N VAL A 82 -5.35 -8.44 -7.51
CA VAL A 82 -5.29 -9.21 -6.25
C VAL A 82 -6.05 -10.53 -6.41
N PRO A 83 -5.40 -11.69 -6.17
CA PRO A 83 -6.02 -12.99 -6.37
C PRO A 83 -7.12 -13.29 -5.36
N LYS A 84 -7.99 -14.22 -5.71
CA LYS A 84 -9.03 -14.74 -4.81
C LYS A 84 -8.43 -15.27 -3.51
N GLY A 85 -9.02 -14.86 -2.39
CA GLY A 85 -8.62 -15.31 -1.05
C GLY A 85 -7.37 -14.62 -0.50
N ILE A 86 -6.83 -13.64 -1.23
CA ILE A 86 -5.75 -12.78 -0.76
C ILE A 86 -6.34 -11.47 -0.25
N THR A 87 -5.86 -11.03 0.91
CA THR A 87 -6.08 -9.68 1.43
C THR A 87 -4.78 -8.89 1.33
N LEU A 88 -4.83 -7.71 0.72
CA LEU A 88 -3.73 -6.75 0.66
C LEU A 88 -4.09 -5.54 1.52
N MET A 89 -3.28 -5.23 2.53
CA MET A 89 -3.38 -3.99 3.31
C MET A 89 -2.34 -2.98 2.85
N VAL A 90 -2.77 -1.74 2.67
CA VAL A 90 -1.94 -0.63 2.20
C VAL A 90 -2.18 0.64 3.02
N GLY A 91 -1.17 1.50 3.04
CA GLY A 91 -1.21 2.83 3.64
C GLY A 91 -0.84 3.92 2.65
N HIS A 92 -0.13 4.98 3.12
CA HIS A 92 0.52 6.04 2.35
C HIS A 92 -0.40 6.98 1.57
N ASP A 93 -1.60 6.59 1.23
CA ASP A 93 -2.54 7.38 0.45
C ASP A 93 -3.82 7.60 1.25
N PRO A 94 -3.97 8.78 1.88
CA PRO A 94 -5.10 9.06 2.75
C PRO A 94 -6.39 9.39 1.98
N ALA A 95 -6.33 9.49 0.63
CA ALA A 95 -7.48 9.71 -0.24
C ALA A 95 -7.41 8.79 -1.47
N PRO A 96 -7.41 7.45 -1.28
CA PRO A 96 -7.28 6.50 -2.37
C PRO A 96 -8.48 6.60 -3.33
N LEU A 97 -8.23 6.24 -4.59
CA LEU A 97 -9.19 6.27 -5.68
C LEU A 97 -9.68 7.67 -6.08
N SER A 98 -9.15 8.75 -5.50
CA SER A 98 -9.39 10.10 -6.00
C SER A 98 -8.67 10.31 -7.34
N GLU A 99 -9.35 10.93 -8.31
CA GLU A 99 -8.72 11.30 -9.58
C GLU A 99 -7.73 12.45 -9.40
N GLU A 100 -7.99 13.33 -8.43
CA GLU A 100 -7.10 14.41 -8.03
C GLU A 100 -6.76 14.23 -6.55
N PRO A 101 -5.47 14.14 -6.19
CA PRO A 101 -5.08 14.02 -4.79
C PRO A 101 -5.51 15.29 -4.06
N ASP A 102 -6.37 15.13 -3.08
CA ASP A 102 -6.73 16.21 -2.17
C ASP A 102 -5.86 16.07 -0.91
N PHE A 103 -4.88 16.97 -0.78
CA PHE A 103 -3.93 16.92 0.33
C PHE A 103 -4.50 17.47 1.64
N ASP A 104 -5.67 18.09 1.59
CA ASP A 104 -6.34 18.72 2.72
C ASP A 104 -7.56 17.92 3.20
N ASN A 105 -8.10 17.02 2.37
CA ASN A 105 -9.22 16.16 2.70
C ASN A 105 -8.81 14.69 2.67
N PHE A 106 -8.92 14.05 3.81
CA PHE A 106 -8.64 12.62 3.98
C PHE A 106 -9.94 11.83 4.00
N GLN A 107 -9.87 10.54 3.65
CA GLN A 107 -10.99 9.65 3.91
C GLN A 107 -11.24 9.57 5.43
N ALA A 108 -12.52 9.58 5.82
CA ALA A 108 -12.92 9.53 7.22
C ALA A 108 -12.76 8.14 7.84
N GLU A 109 -12.83 7.10 7.01
CA GLU A 109 -12.78 5.69 7.38
C GLU A 109 -11.90 4.92 6.38
N PRO A 110 -11.27 3.81 6.81
CA PRO A 110 -10.56 2.91 5.91
C PRO A 110 -11.44 2.44 4.76
N LEU A 111 -10.85 2.37 3.56
CA LEU A 111 -11.54 1.87 2.39
C LEU A 111 -11.30 0.36 2.27
N ASP A 112 -12.37 -0.40 2.21
CA ASP A 112 -12.38 -1.85 2.04
C ASP A 112 -13.00 -2.20 0.68
N PHE A 113 -12.20 -2.79 -0.20
CA PHE A 113 -12.59 -3.10 -1.57
C PHE A 113 -12.37 -4.57 -1.87
N THR A 114 -13.39 -5.23 -2.39
CA THR A 114 -13.28 -6.59 -2.92
C THR A 114 -13.46 -6.56 -4.43
N ASN A 115 -12.48 -7.08 -5.17
CA ASN A 115 -12.56 -7.12 -6.62
C ASN A 115 -13.44 -8.28 -7.13
N GLU A 116 -13.71 -8.29 -8.43
CA GLU A 116 -14.57 -9.29 -9.11
C GLU A 116 -14.03 -10.74 -9.02
N LYS A 117 -12.74 -10.90 -8.73
CA LYS A 117 -12.09 -12.21 -8.53
C LYS A 117 -12.17 -12.71 -7.09
N GLY A 118 -12.60 -11.85 -6.14
CA GLY A 118 -12.65 -12.15 -4.71
C GLY A 118 -11.32 -11.90 -3.98
N GLY A 119 -10.44 -11.07 -4.54
CA GLY A 119 -9.30 -10.49 -3.85
C GLY A 119 -9.71 -9.21 -3.12
N ARG A 120 -9.18 -8.96 -1.92
CA ARG A 120 -9.56 -7.85 -1.04
C ARG A 120 -8.40 -6.87 -0.88
N VAL A 121 -8.69 -5.58 -0.89
CA VAL A 121 -7.72 -4.51 -0.60
C VAL A 121 -8.29 -3.60 0.48
N ILE A 122 -7.47 -3.29 1.50
CA ILE A 122 -7.86 -2.41 2.60
C ILE A 122 -6.86 -1.26 2.65
N TRP A 123 -7.32 -0.02 2.46
CA TRP A 123 -6.53 1.20 2.65
C TRP A 123 -6.77 1.71 4.07
N LEU A 124 -5.72 1.62 4.92
CA LEU A 124 -5.78 1.99 6.34
C LEU A 124 -5.39 3.46 6.61
N ASP A 125 -4.71 4.13 5.67
CA ASP A 125 -4.28 5.51 5.87
C ASP A 125 -5.46 6.47 5.74
N CYS A 126 -5.75 7.16 6.83
CA CYS A 126 -6.76 8.21 6.91
C CYS A 126 -6.14 9.54 7.36
N GLY A 127 -4.87 9.76 7.03
CA GLY A 127 -4.18 11.03 7.26
C GLY A 127 -3.74 11.29 8.70
N ALA A 128 -3.52 10.25 9.52
CA ALA A 128 -3.16 10.40 10.94
C ALA A 128 -2.00 11.37 11.17
N GLY A 129 -0.96 11.33 10.34
CA GLY A 129 0.19 12.25 10.41
C GLY A 129 -0.11 13.71 10.04
N LYS A 130 -1.33 14.01 9.55
CA LYS A 130 -1.78 15.34 9.11
C LYS A 130 -3.06 15.79 9.81
N GLY A 131 -3.39 15.17 10.95
CA GLY A 131 -4.58 15.49 11.73
C GLY A 131 -5.82 14.67 11.41
N GLY A 132 -5.71 13.68 10.54
CA GLY A 132 -6.72 12.64 10.33
C GLY A 132 -6.66 11.55 11.41
N LYS A 133 -7.40 10.47 11.20
CA LYS A 133 -7.54 9.38 12.17
C LYS A 133 -6.46 8.29 11.96
N LEU A 134 -6.07 7.63 13.04
CA LEU A 134 -5.22 6.46 13.03
C LEU A 134 -6.07 5.20 13.09
N PHE A 135 -5.88 4.29 12.14
CA PHE A 135 -6.54 2.98 12.11
C PHE A 135 -5.54 1.85 12.12
N GLY A 136 -5.97 0.73 12.68
CA GLY A 136 -5.28 -0.55 12.62
C GLY A 136 -6.23 -1.68 12.30
N ALA A 137 -5.69 -2.85 11.98
CA ALA A 137 -6.48 -4.04 11.71
C ALA A 137 -6.14 -5.15 12.72
N VAL A 138 -7.18 -5.78 13.28
CA VAL A 138 -7.06 -7.01 14.07
C VAL A 138 -7.14 -8.19 13.13
N VAL A 139 -6.11 -9.04 13.15
CA VAL A 139 -6.00 -10.21 12.28
C VAL A 139 -5.99 -11.46 13.15
N ASN A 140 -6.82 -12.43 12.83
CA ASN A 140 -6.88 -13.71 13.54
C ASN A 140 -5.77 -14.69 13.13
N SER A 141 -5.71 -15.83 13.79
CA SER A 141 -4.73 -16.89 13.51
C SER A 141 -4.87 -17.51 12.12
N SER A 142 -5.98 -17.28 11.42
CA SER A 142 -6.23 -17.74 10.04
C SER A 142 -5.92 -16.67 8.99
N THR A 143 -5.29 -15.55 9.42
CA THR A 143 -4.93 -14.38 8.58
C THR A 143 -6.12 -13.61 8.00
N GLU A 144 -7.30 -13.73 8.61
CA GLU A 144 -8.48 -12.97 8.26
C GLU A 144 -8.53 -11.68 9.08
N VAL A 145 -8.87 -10.57 8.43
CA VAL A 145 -9.11 -9.29 9.12
C VAL A 145 -10.49 -9.35 9.76
N GLU A 146 -10.50 -9.41 11.10
CA GLU A 146 -11.72 -9.49 11.91
C GLU A 146 -12.31 -8.11 12.19
N GLU A 147 -11.46 -7.13 12.43
CA GLU A 147 -11.89 -5.80 12.85
C GLU A 147 -10.90 -4.75 12.36
N ILE A 148 -11.42 -3.56 12.05
CA ILE A 148 -10.65 -2.34 11.84
C ILE A 148 -10.96 -1.42 13.00
N VAL A 149 -9.92 -1.00 13.73
CA VAL A 149 -10.05 -0.22 14.96
C VAL A 149 -9.46 1.18 14.78
N GLU A 150 -10.16 2.19 15.31
CA GLU A 150 -9.68 3.56 15.41
C GLU A 150 -8.92 3.74 16.75
N PHE A 151 -7.81 4.50 16.72
CA PHE A 151 -6.97 4.83 17.89
C PHE A 151 -6.98 6.33 18.20
#